data_0ff1edbbcccdc6e030cc43e195f8eb0c
#
_entry.id   0ff1edbbcccdc6e030cc43e195f8eb0c
#
_cell.length_a   1.000
_cell.length_b   1.000
_cell.length_c   1.000
_cell.angle_alpha   90.00
_cell.angle_beta   90.00
_cell.angle_gamma   90.00
#
_symmetry.space_group_name_H-M   'P 1'
#
loop_
_entity.id
_entity.type
_entity.pdbx_description
1 polymer ?
#
loop_
_entity_poly.entity_id
_entity_poly.type
_entity_poly.pdbx_seq_one_letter_code
_entity_poly.pdbx_strand_id
1 'polypeptide(L)'
;MFRVGEHVMYRNIGICEVEAIGKIGFSLDKEKDYYTLRPLCATNNSRFYVPVGASASMRNIISRQEAYQYLAELEGMQTKPFCAAKQTQLTAHYDELLTKYDVTDHLILFKELCQKEKKVKEGGKKFGQRESVYKNQVEKLLIDEFAYALDETPGASKERLYKALITC
;
A
#
# COMPACT_ATOMS: atom_id res chain seq x y z
N MET A 1 5.74 -1.84 -19.90
CA MET A 1 4.34 -1.89 -20.38
C MET A 1 3.73 -3.18 -19.86
N PHE A 2 2.60 -3.09 -19.17
CA PHE A 2 1.90 -4.25 -18.62
C PHE A 2 1.06 -4.96 -19.68
N ARG A 3 0.74 -6.24 -19.46
CA ARG A 3 -0.04 -7.08 -20.38
C ARG A 3 -1.39 -7.43 -19.77
N VAL A 4 -2.35 -7.77 -20.60
CA VAL A 4 -3.65 -8.31 -20.16
C VAL A 4 -3.42 -9.60 -19.38
N GLY A 5 -4.07 -9.74 -18.25
CA GLY A 5 -3.91 -10.84 -17.29
C GLY A 5 -2.80 -10.63 -16.26
N GLU A 6 -1.94 -9.62 -16.40
CA GLU A 6 -0.94 -9.31 -15.37
C GLU A 6 -1.59 -8.69 -14.12
N HIS A 7 -1.04 -9.02 -12.96
CA HIS A 7 -1.40 -8.40 -11.70
C HIS A 7 -0.40 -7.30 -11.35
N VAL A 8 -0.91 -6.15 -10.94
CA VAL A 8 -0.13 -4.94 -10.64
C VAL A 8 -0.60 -4.30 -9.36
N MET A 9 0.28 -3.58 -8.69
CA MET A 9 -0.11 -2.64 -7.62
C MET A 9 -0.55 -1.32 -8.24
N TYR A 10 -1.74 -0.87 -7.90
CA TYR A 10 -2.28 0.40 -8.35
C TYR A 10 -2.63 1.31 -7.19
N ARG A 11 -1.86 2.37 -7.02
CA ARG A 11 -2.07 3.40 -5.98
C ARG A 11 -2.40 2.79 -4.61
N ASN A 12 -3.36 3.40 -3.90
CA ASN A 12 -3.90 2.94 -2.62
C ASN A 12 -5.08 1.96 -2.78
N ILE A 13 -5.31 1.49 -4.01
CA ILE A 13 -6.36 0.49 -4.31
C ILE A 13 -5.84 -0.92 -3.99
N GLY A 14 -4.53 -1.15 -4.21
CA GLY A 14 -3.90 -2.44 -4.00
C GLY A 14 -3.74 -3.24 -5.29
N ILE A 15 -3.80 -4.56 -5.18
CA ILE A 15 -3.59 -5.48 -6.31
C ILE A 15 -4.78 -5.43 -7.26
N CYS A 16 -4.47 -5.17 -8.53
CA CYS A 16 -5.42 -5.17 -9.65
C CYS A 16 -4.95 -6.10 -10.76
N GLU A 17 -5.88 -6.72 -11.45
CA GLU A 17 -5.65 -7.41 -12.71
C GLU A 17 -5.80 -6.42 -13.88
N VAL A 18 -4.90 -6.46 -14.84
CA VAL A 18 -5.07 -5.78 -16.13
C VAL A 18 -6.06 -6.58 -16.97
N GLU A 19 -7.31 -6.16 -16.97
CA GLU A 19 -8.42 -6.87 -17.65
C GLU A 19 -8.44 -6.61 -19.16
N ALA A 20 -8.08 -5.39 -19.57
CA ALA A 20 -8.00 -5.00 -20.97
C ALA A 20 -7.01 -3.84 -21.20
N ILE A 21 -6.56 -3.69 -22.43
CA ILE A 21 -5.78 -2.56 -22.89
C ILE A 21 -6.40 -2.07 -24.21
N GLY A 22 -6.73 -0.80 -24.28
CA GLY A 22 -7.31 -0.21 -25.50
C GLY A 22 -8.07 1.07 -25.24
N LYS A 23 -8.79 1.49 -26.26
CA LYS A 23 -9.60 2.71 -26.24
C LYS A 23 -10.87 2.52 -25.42
N ILE A 24 -11.24 3.55 -24.66
CA ILE A 24 -12.47 3.56 -23.87
C ILE A 24 -13.47 4.55 -24.45
N GLY A 25 -14.75 4.13 -24.57
CA GLY A 25 -15.78 4.90 -25.28
C GLY A 25 -16.16 6.23 -24.66
N PHE A 26 -15.89 6.41 -23.36
CA PHE A 26 -16.20 7.64 -22.61
C PHE A 26 -15.01 8.57 -22.42
N SER A 27 -13.82 8.25 -22.97
CA SER A 27 -12.66 9.14 -22.93
C SER A 27 -12.86 10.35 -23.84
N LEU A 28 -12.48 11.53 -23.35
CA LEU A 28 -12.41 12.74 -24.17
C LEU A 28 -11.31 12.64 -25.25
N ASP A 29 -10.23 11.90 -24.95
CA ASP A 29 -9.14 11.64 -25.88
C ASP A 29 -9.29 10.25 -26.47
N LYS A 30 -9.89 10.19 -27.66
CA LYS A 30 -10.18 8.94 -28.39
C LYS A 30 -8.94 8.25 -28.98
N GLU A 31 -7.80 8.91 -28.95
CA GLU A 31 -6.54 8.36 -29.49
C GLU A 31 -5.72 7.63 -28.43
N LYS A 32 -5.97 7.88 -27.14
CA LYS A 32 -5.24 7.25 -26.05
C LYS A 32 -5.76 5.84 -25.73
N ASP A 33 -4.83 4.94 -25.51
CA ASP A 33 -5.10 3.63 -24.93
C ASP A 33 -5.05 3.69 -23.41
N TYR A 34 -5.88 2.88 -22.77
CA TYR A 34 -6.03 2.78 -21.33
C TYR A 34 -5.87 1.33 -20.88
N TYR A 35 -5.24 1.15 -19.73
CA TYR A 35 -5.38 -0.07 -18.97
C TYR A 35 -6.74 -0.06 -18.27
N THR A 36 -7.51 -1.12 -18.43
CA THR A 36 -8.70 -1.38 -17.59
C THR A 36 -8.26 -2.29 -16.46
N LEU A 37 -8.31 -1.77 -15.24
CA LEU A 37 -7.87 -2.47 -14.04
C LEU A 37 -9.06 -2.93 -13.21
N ARG A 38 -9.04 -4.19 -12.82
CA ARG A 38 -10.01 -4.80 -11.90
C ARG A 38 -9.34 -5.12 -10.57
N PRO A 39 -9.72 -4.48 -9.45
CA PRO A 39 -9.18 -4.82 -8.13
C PRO A 39 -9.53 -6.27 -7.75
N LEU A 40 -8.56 -7.02 -7.23
CA LEU A 40 -8.78 -8.41 -6.80
C LEU A 40 -9.60 -8.50 -5.51
N CYS A 41 -9.47 -7.52 -4.62
CA CYS A 41 -10.15 -7.50 -3.32
C CYS A 41 -11.46 -6.71 -3.32
N ALA A 42 -11.94 -6.22 -4.47
CA ALA A 42 -13.18 -5.46 -4.53
C ALA A 42 -14.40 -6.40 -4.56
N THR A 43 -15.34 -6.13 -3.66
CA THR A 43 -16.62 -6.83 -3.62
C THR A 43 -17.63 -6.32 -4.66
N ASN A 44 -17.31 -5.21 -5.30
CA ASN A 44 -18.09 -4.57 -6.35
C ASN A 44 -17.38 -4.70 -7.71
N ASN A 45 -18.13 -4.52 -8.80
CA ASN A 45 -17.59 -4.55 -10.16
C ASN A 45 -16.85 -3.25 -10.56
N SER A 46 -16.13 -2.63 -9.63
CA SER A 46 -15.37 -1.42 -9.90
C SER A 46 -14.26 -1.68 -10.94
N ARG A 47 -14.10 -0.73 -11.85
CA ARG A 47 -13.02 -0.69 -12.84
C ARG A 47 -12.31 0.65 -12.75
N PHE A 48 -11.00 0.61 -12.89
CA PHE A 48 -10.16 1.81 -12.98
C PHE A 48 -9.54 1.89 -14.36
N TYR A 49 -9.51 3.09 -14.91
CA TYR A 49 -8.97 3.33 -16.25
C TYR A 49 -7.74 4.21 -16.13
N VAL A 50 -6.59 3.70 -16.56
CA VAL A 50 -5.29 4.37 -16.45
C VAL A 50 -4.70 4.52 -17.84
N PRO A 51 -4.41 5.76 -18.29
CA PRO A 51 -3.77 5.97 -19.59
C PRO A 51 -2.43 5.23 -19.68
N VAL A 52 -2.17 4.54 -20.78
CA VAL A 52 -0.93 3.76 -20.97
C VAL A 52 0.33 4.59 -20.78
N GLY A 53 0.30 5.88 -21.12
CA GLY A 53 1.42 6.81 -20.92
C GLY A 53 1.55 7.37 -19.50
N ALA A 54 0.57 7.14 -18.60
CA ALA A 54 0.56 7.67 -17.23
C ALA A 54 0.76 6.56 -16.18
N SER A 55 1.63 5.63 -16.45
CA SER A 55 1.86 4.44 -15.60
C SER A 55 2.62 4.70 -14.29
N ALA A 56 2.96 5.94 -13.96
CA ALA A 56 3.67 6.29 -12.72
C ALA A 56 2.93 5.88 -11.43
N SER A 57 1.63 5.60 -11.51
CA SER A 57 0.79 5.15 -10.40
C SER A 57 0.60 3.63 -10.33
N MET A 58 1.23 2.90 -11.25
CA MET A 58 1.21 1.43 -11.33
C MET A 58 2.63 0.89 -11.19
N ARG A 59 2.79 -0.19 -10.45
CA ARG A 59 4.07 -0.90 -10.34
C ARG A 59 3.85 -2.41 -10.28
N ASN A 60 4.91 -3.15 -10.53
CA ASN A 60 4.89 -4.59 -10.30
C ASN A 60 4.64 -4.91 -8.82
N ILE A 61 4.01 -6.03 -8.57
CA ILE A 61 3.96 -6.62 -7.24
C ILE A 61 5.36 -7.12 -6.90
N ILE A 62 5.75 -7.02 -5.63
CA ILE A 62 7.04 -7.53 -5.17
C ILE A 62 7.15 -9.04 -5.41
N SER A 63 8.35 -9.49 -5.71
CA SER A 63 8.67 -10.91 -5.78
C SER A 63 8.77 -11.52 -4.37
N ARG A 64 8.74 -12.84 -4.29
CA ARG A 64 8.96 -13.58 -3.03
C ARG A 64 10.31 -13.20 -2.37
N GLN A 65 11.35 -13.04 -3.16
CA GLN A 65 12.67 -12.66 -2.65
C GLN A 65 12.66 -11.25 -2.07
N GLU A 66 12.07 -10.30 -2.77
CA GLU A 66 11.91 -8.92 -2.28
C GLU A 66 11.06 -8.87 -1.02
N ALA A 67 10.00 -9.67 -0.92
CA ALA A 67 9.18 -9.74 0.29
C ALA A 67 10.02 -10.14 1.52
N TYR A 68 10.90 -11.13 1.42
CA TYR A 68 11.79 -11.49 2.52
C TYR A 68 12.82 -10.41 2.82
N GLN A 69 13.34 -9.71 1.81
CA GLN A 69 14.25 -8.57 2.00
C GLN A 69 13.56 -7.44 2.76
N TYR A 70 12.36 -7.07 2.35
CA TYR A 70 11.58 -6.03 3.03
C TYR A 70 11.20 -6.39 4.47
N LEU A 71 10.94 -7.67 4.76
CA LEU A 71 10.72 -8.12 6.14
C LEU A 71 11.99 -7.95 6.99
N ALA A 72 13.15 -8.30 6.46
CA ALA A 72 14.43 -8.09 7.15
C ALA A 72 14.75 -6.60 7.32
N GLU A 73 14.46 -5.77 6.32
CA GLU A 73 14.56 -4.31 6.43
C GLU A 73 13.64 -3.76 7.52
N LEU A 74 12.40 -4.23 7.61
CA LEU A 74 11.44 -3.83 8.64
C LEU A 74 11.94 -4.19 10.04
N GLU A 75 12.56 -5.35 10.22
CA GLU A 75 13.19 -5.75 11.49
C GLU A 75 14.30 -4.77 11.91
N GLY A 76 15.22 -4.45 10.99
CA GLY A 76 16.35 -3.56 11.24
C GLY A 76 16.05 -2.06 11.17
N MET A 77 14.86 -1.70 10.73
CA MET A 77 14.50 -0.31 10.44
C MET A 77 14.44 0.54 11.73
N GLN A 78 15.21 1.61 11.75
CA GLN A 78 15.19 2.61 12.83
C GLN A 78 14.28 3.77 12.44
N THR A 79 13.06 3.75 12.92
CA THR A 79 12.10 4.84 12.74
C THR A 79 11.72 5.45 14.09
N LYS A 80 11.32 6.72 14.03
CA LYS A 80 10.69 7.40 15.17
C LYS A 80 9.35 7.95 14.68
N PRO A 81 8.27 7.82 15.48
CA PRO A 81 6.99 8.41 15.11
C PRO A 81 7.15 9.89 14.79
N PHE A 82 6.68 10.28 13.62
CA PHE A 82 6.68 11.69 13.24
C PHE A 82 5.77 12.48 14.17
N CYS A 83 6.30 13.56 14.72
CA CYS A 83 5.58 14.47 15.60
C CYS A 83 5.56 15.86 14.98
N ALA A 84 4.38 16.44 14.88
CA ALA A 84 4.20 17.81 14.41
C ALA A 84 3.27 18.57 15.33
N ALA A 85 3.53 19.86 15.48
CA ALA A 85 2.69 20.75 16.29
C ALA A 85 1.32 21.00 15.62
N LYS A 86 1.28 20.95 14.28
CA LYS A 86 0.05 21.16 13.51
C LYS A 86 -0.41 19.85 12.87
N GLN A 87 -1.69 19.58 12.98
CA GLN A 87 -2.33 18.40 12.40
C GLN A 87 -2.17 18.31 10.87
N THR A 88 -2.13 19.47 10.20
CA THR A 88 -1.91 19.55 8.75
C THR A 88 -0.54 19.03 8.33
N GLN A 89 0.51 19.28 9.11
CA GLN A 89 1.85 18.76 8.86
C GLN A 89 1.93 17.25 9.06
N LEU A 90 1.22 16.73 10.07
CA LEU A 90 1.14 15.30 10.32
C LEU A 90 0.43 14.57 9.17
N THR A 91 -0.69 15.12 8.71
CA THR A 91 -1.42 14.58 7.56
C THR A 91 -0.58 14.63 6.28
N ALA A 92 0.12 15.74 6.02
CA ALA A 92 0.98 15.87 4.85
C ALA A 92 2.11 14.83 4.85
N HIS A 93 2.72 14.55 6.01
CA HIS A 93 3.74 13.49 6.14
C HIS A 93 3.18 12.10 5.82
N TYR A 94 2.00 11.76 6.35
CA TYR A 94 1.36 10.46 6.07
C TYR A 94 0.94 10.34 4.60
N ASP A 95 0.37 11.40 4.03
CA ASP A 95 -0.01 11.44 2.61
C ASP A 95 1.22 11.28 1.71
N GLU A 96 2.34 11.95 2.03
CA GLU A 96 3.58 11.82 1.27
C GLU A 96 4.05 10.36 1.22
N LEU A 97 4.16 9.68 2.36
CA LEU A 97 4.60 8.29 2.42
C LEU A 97 3.62 7.33 1.73
N LEU A 98 2.32 7.61 1.83
CA LEU A 98 1.30 6.74 1.23
C LEU A 98 1.20 6.92 -0.30
N THR A 99 1.43 8.12 -0.82
CA THR A 99 1.23 8.45 -2.24
C THR A 99 2.45 8.23 -3.13
N LYS A 100 3.60 7.93 -2.57
CA LYS A 100 4.77 7.49 -3.33
C LYS A 100 4.59 6.08 -3.92
N TYR A 101 3.66 5.30 -3.39
CA TYR A 101 3.34 3.93 -3.82
C TYR A 101 4.52 2.95 -3.76
N ASP A 102 5.52 3.27 -2.96
CA ASP A 102 6.71 2.47 -2.72
C ASP A 102 6.57 1.62 -1.46
N VAL A 103 7.09 0.40 -1.49
CA VAL A 103 6.97 -0.54 -0.36
C VAL A 103 7.74 -0.05 0.86
N THR A 104 8.92 0.51 0.66
CA THR A 104 9.75 1.03 1.75
C THR A 104 9.06 2.18 2.47
N ASP A 105 8.47 3.13 1.73
CA ASP A 105 7.71 4.24 2.30
C ASP A 105 6.46 3.73 3.07
N HIS A 106 5.78 2.71 2.54
CA HIS A 106 4.67 2.06 3.24
C HIS A 106 5.12 1.36 4.54
N LEU A 107 6.27 0.69 4.54
CA LEU A 107 6.83 0.05 5.73
C LEU A 107 7.23 1.09 6.80
N ILE A 108 7.82 2.23 6.38
CA ILE A 108 8.13 3.34 7.27
C ILE A 108 6.85 3.85 7.93
N LEU A 109 5.84 4.17 7.14
CA LEU A 109 4.55 4.66 7.64
C LEU A 109 3.89 3.67 8.60
N PHE A 110 3.89 2.39 8.23
CA PHE A 110 3.33 1.32 9.07
C PHE A 110 4.05 1.22 10.41
N LYS A 111 5.40 1.21 10.41
CA LYS A 111 6.20 1.14 11.64
C LYS A 111 6.00 2.37 12.53
N GLU A 112 6.02 3.57 11.95
CA GLU A 112 5.77 4.82 12.70
C GLU A 112 4.41 4.82 13.39
N LEU A 113 3.35 4.41 12.67
CA LEU A 113 1.99 4.37 13.22
C LEU A 113 1.81 3.28 14.28
N CYS A 114 2.44 2.11 14.12
CA CYS A 114 2.45 1.06 15.14
C CYS A 114 3.17 1.51 16.43
N GLN A 115 4.34 2.16 16.28
CA GLN A 115 5.08 2.71 17.42
C GLN A 115 4.28 3.82 18.14
N LYS A 116 3.63 4.69 17.37
CA LYS A 116 2.78 5.75 17.93
C LYS A 116 1.59 5.18 18.68
N GLU A 117 0.92 4.19 18.10
CA GLU A 117 -0.20 3.50 18.74
C GLU A 117 0.23 2.88 20.09
N LYS A 118 1.36 2.16 20.10
CA LYS A 118 1.92 1.55 21.32
C LYS A 118 2.16 2.60 22.39
N LYS A 119 2.88 3.68 22.08
CA LYS A 119 3.16 4.77 23.04
C LYS A 119 1.90 5.43 23.59
N VAL A 120 0.90 5.68 22.76
CA VAL A 120 -0.36 6.31 23.16
C VAL A 120 -1.14 5.39 24.10
N LYS A 121 -1.19 4.08 23.81
CA LYS A 121 -1.85 3.08 24.65
C LYS A 121 -1.13 2.89 26.00
N GLU A 122 0.20 2.85 26.01
CA GLU A 122 1.01 2.79 27.22
C GLU A 122 0.78 4.01 28.12
N GLY A 123 0.55 5.19 27.53
CA GLY A 123 0.16 6.41 28.23
C GLY A 123 -1.30 6.49 28.66
N GLY A 124 -2.09 5.42 28.52
CA GLY A 124 -3.51 5.36 28.87
C GLY A 124 -4.42 6.21 27.98
N LYS A 125 -3.94 6.65 26.81
CA LYS A 125 -4.69 7.46 25.84
C LYS A 125 -5.22 6.60 24.70
N LYS A 126 -6.25 7.12 24.01
CA LYS A 126 -6.77 6.49 22.78
C LYS A 126 -5.92 6.89 21.58
N PHE A 127 -5.65 5.93 20.71
CA PHE A 127 -5.04 6.19 19.41
C PHE A 127 -6.00 7.02 18.54
N GLY A 128 -5.46 8.03 17.86
CA GLY A 128 -6.27 8.97 17.10
C GLY A 128 -7.04 8.30 15.96
N GLN A 129 -8.27 8.77 15.70
CA GLN A 129 -9.09 8.19 14.63
C GLN A 129 -8.43 8.35 13.25
N ARG A 130 -7.79 9.50 13.01
CA ARG A 130 -7.12 9.79 11.73
C ARG A 130 -5.91 8.88 11.53
N GLU A 131 -5.07 8.74 12.53
CA GLU A 131 -3.95 7.81 12.52
C GLU A 131 -4.40 6.36 12.31
N SER A 132 -5.53 5.99 12.91
CA SER A 132 -6.13 4.66 12.71
C SER A 132 -6.53 4.42 11.26
N VAL A 133 -7.07 5.42 10.57
CA VAL A 133 -7.43 5.33 9.14
C VAL A 133 -6.18 5.09 8.29
N TYR A 134 -5.12 5.88 8.46
CA TYR A 134 -3.85 5.69 7.74
C TYR A 134 -3.21 4.34 8.04
N LYS A 135 -3.18 3.95 9.32
CA LYS A 135 -2.65 2.65 9.73
C LYS A 135 -3.39 1.50 9.06
N ASN A 136 -4.71 1.50 9.11
CA ASN A 136 -5.53 0.44 8.49
C ASN A 136 -5.32 0.38 6.98
N GLN A 137 -5.18 1.53 6.34
CA GLN A 137 -4.98 1.60 4.89
C GLN A 137 -3.61 1.05 4.48
N VAL A 138 -2.52 1.49 5.11
CA VAL A 138 -1.17 1.00 4.79
C VAL A 138 -0.99 -0.46 5.21
N GLU A 139 -1.54 -0.86 6.35
CA GLU A 139 -1.54 -2.25 6.82
C GLU A 139 -2.20 -3.18 5.79
N LYS A 140 -3.38 -2.79 5.29
CA LYS A 140 -4.08 -3.57 4.28
C LYS A 140 -3.27 -3.71 2.99
N LEU A 141 -2.68 -2.64 2.49
CA LEU A 141 -1.85 -2.67 1.28
C LEU A 141 -0.66 -3.61 1.44
N LEU A 142 0.03 -3.55 2.57
CA LEU A 142 1.18 -4.42 2.86
C LEU A 142 0.76 -5.87 3.03
N ILE A 143 -0.30 -6.15 3.78
CA ILE A 143 -0.80 -7.51 4.00
C ILE A 143 -1.18 -8.15 2.67
N ASP A 144 -1.96 -7.47 1.83
CA ASP A 144 -2.43 -8.01 0.56
C ASP A 144 -1.26 -8.28 -0.40
N GLU A 145 -0.29 -7.37 -0.48
CA GLU A 145 0.87 -7.53 -1.37
C GLU A 145 1.82 -8.64 -0.90
N PHE A 146 2.14 -8.69 0.41
CA PHE A 146 3.00 -9.73 0.96
C PHE A 146 2.34 -11.11 0.90
N ALA A 147 1.04 -11.20 1.17
CA ALA A 147 0.29 -12.44 1.03
C ALA A 147 0.35 -12.97 -0.41
N TYR A 148 0.18 -12.08 -1.38
CA TYR A 148 0.30 -12.43 -2.80
C TYR A 148 1.73 -12.89 -3.16
N ALA A 149 2.75 -12.13 -2.77
CA ALA A 149 4.15 -12.41 -3.09
C ALA A 149 4.66 -13.72 -2.44
N LEU A 150 4.19 -14.03 -1.23
CA LEU A 150 4.60 -15.21 -0.47
C LEU A 150 3.70 -16.44 -0.71
N ASP A 151 2.60 -16.26 -1.46
CA ASP A 151 1.57 -17.28 -1.68
C ASP A 151 1.02 -17.83 -0.35
N GLU A 152 0.62 -16.91 0.51
CA GLU A 152 0.08 -17.23 1.84
C GLU A 152 -1.25 -16.48 2.10
N THR A 153 -1.94 -16.83 3.19
CA THR A 153 -3.17 -16.13 3.57
C THR A 153 -2.89 -14.73 4.09
N PRO A 154 -3.83 -13.77 3.97
CA PRO A 154 -3.70 -12.45 4.58
C PRO A 154 -3.42 -12.49 6.08
N GLY A 155 -3.99 -13.47 6.81
CA GLY A 155 -3.73 -13.68 8.23
C GLY A 155 -2.28 -14.04 8.52
N ALA A 156 -1.71 -14.98 7.75
CA ALA A 156 -0.30 -15.38 7.88
C ALA A 156 0.65 -14.21 7.55
N SER A 157 0.34 -13.46 6.49
CA SER A 157 1.09 -12.25 6.12
C SER A 157 1.05 -11.19 7.22
N LYS A 158 -0.11 -10.95 7.81
CA LYS A 158 -0.26 -10.04 8.94
C LYS A 158 0.60 -10.46 10.13
N GLU A 159 0.54 -11.71 10.54
CA GLU A 159 1.37 -12.23 11.64
C GLU A 159 2.87 -12.04 11.37
N ARG A 160 3.30 -12.29 10.14
CA ARG A 160 4.69 -12.13 9.71
C ARG A 160 5.16 -10.67 9.79
N LEU A 161 4.35 -9.73 9.29
CA LEU A 161 4.63 -8.29 9.37
C LEU A 161 4.72 -7.79 10.83
N TYR A 162 3.78 -8.20 11.67
CA TYR A 162 3.81 -7.83 13.09
C TYR A 162 4.97 -8.46 13.83
N LYS A 163 5.34 -9.70 13.52
CA LYS A 163 6.53 -10.35 14.09
C LYS A 163 7.80 -9.58 13.75
N ALA A 164 7.97 -9.14 12.51
CA ALA A 164 9.09 -8.29 12.08
C ALA A 164 9.16 -6.94 12.81
N LEU A 165 8.00 -6.41 13.29
CA LEU A 165 7.97 -5.19 14.10
C LEU A 165 8.45 -5.39 15.55
N ILE A 166 8.27 -6.60 16.10
CA ILE A 166 8.51 -6.88 17.53
C ILE A 166 9.97 -7.28 17.79
N THR A 167 10.67 -7.74 16.77
CA THR A 167 12.06 -8.24 16.88
C THR A 167 13.10 -7.12 17.13
N CYS A 168 12.65 -5.87 17.34
CA CYS A 168 13.48 -4.71 17.69
C CYS A 168 13.45 -4.43 19.19
#